data_cfb193ce504a6ef189ba35482c5a860e
#
_entry.id   cfb193ce504a6ef189ba35482c5a860e
#
_cell.length_a   1.000
_cell.length_b   1.000
_cell.length_c   1.000
_cell.angle_alpha   90.00
_cell.angle_beta   90.00
_cell.angle_gamma   90.00
#
_symmetry.space_group_name_H-M   'P 1'
#
loop_
_entity.id
_entity.type
_entity.pdbx_description
1 polymer ?
#
loop_
_entity_poly.entity_id
_entity_poly.type
_entity_poly.pdbx_seq_one_letter_code
_entity_poly.pdbx_strand_id
1 'polypeptide(L)'
;FEVAGQTSLHQYNFIRRAELAMALIMKEQNVGSVVGALFVSQGRYKQIEDGIYDIADGADYESKDKYWTFKSGAFGQYYLGSLIYYELVKIEEGRFYLRNKGKELADAVRNSIDENIRKLFLKCILDGSLKEEAIEDLQSLAIHRINVGSEEWLFLNNLLTKSDEDSSLRRETIFLLLNDISKG
;
A
#
# COMPACT_ATOMS: atom_id res chain seq x y z
N PHE A 1 1.03 10.32 1.22
CA PHE A 1 0.06 11.38 1.57
C PHE A 1 0.69 12.77 1.48
N GLU A 2 1.86 12.98 2.07
CA GLU A 2 2.57 14.26 2.02
C GLU A 2 2.89 14.66 0.58
N VAL A 3 3.38 13.72 -0.21
CA VAL A 3 3.69 13.94 -1.63
C VAL A 3 2.44 14.15 -2.48
N ALA A 4 1.35 13.44 -2.20
CA ALA A 4 0.09 13.61 -2.93
C ALA A 4 -0.47 15.04 -2.82
N GLY A 5 -0.20 15.75 -1.71
CA GLY A 5 -0.57 17.16 -1.54
C GLY A 5 0.28 18.16 -2.32
N GLN A 6 1.44 17.72 -2.82
CA GLN A 6 2.41 18.57 -3.53
C GLN A 6 2.37 18.41 -5.06
N THR A 7 1.53 17.51 -5.57
CA THR A 7 1.42 17.20 -6.99
C THR A 7 0.08 17.68 -7.56
N SER A 8 0.01 17.84 -8.89
CA SER A 8 -1.24 18.09 -9.60
C SER A 8 -2.17 16.87 -9.67
N LEU A 9 -1.64 15.69 -9.34
CA LEU A 9 -2.40 14.45 -9.34
C LEU A 9 -3.37 14.43 -8.15
N HIS A 10 -4.63 14.13 -8.42
CA HIS A 10 -5.64 14.03 -7.36
C HIS A 10 -5.26 12.90 -6.37
N GLN A 11 -5.40 13.16 -5.06
CA GLN A 11 -4.98 12.23 -4.00
C GLN A 11 -5.54 10.82 -4.17
N TYR A 12 -6.79 10.67 -4.61
CA TYR A 12 -7.38 9.35 -4.86
C TYR A 12 -6.66 8.62 -5.99
N ASN A 13 -6.38 9.29 -7.10
CA ASN A 13 -5.65 8.67 -8.22
C ASN A 13 -4.22 8.31 -7.81
N PHE A 14 -3.58 9.15 -7.00
CA PHE A 14 -2.27 8.82 -6.42
C PHE A 14 -2.30 7.49 -5.63
N ILE A 15 -3.26 7.33 -4.72
CA ILE A 15 -3.43 6.11 -3.91
C ILE A 15 -3.73 4.91 -4.82
N ARG A 16 -4.64 5.07 -5.76
CA ARG A 16 -5.06 4.01 -6.68
C ARG A 16 -3.93 3.53 -7.58
N ARG A 17 -3.13 4.46 -8.11
CA ARG A 17 -1.93 4.13 -8.88
C ARG A 17 -0.90 3.39 -8.03
N ALA A 18 -0.70 3.80 -6.77
CA ALA A 18 0.18 3.10 -5.85
C ALA A 18 -0.30 1.67 -5.56
N GLU A 19 -1.60 1.45 -5.35
CA GLU A 19 -2.18 0.11 -5.16
C GLU A 19 -1.96 -0.79 -6.38
N LEU A 20 -2.23 -0.29 -7.59
CA LEU A 20 -2.04 -1.07 -8.80
C LEU A 20 -0.56 -1.36 -9.08
N ALA A 21 0.33 -0.38 -8.85
CA ALA A 21 1.77 -0.58 -8.97
C ALA A 21 2.26 -1.67 -8.00
N MET A 22 1.81 -1.64 -6.74
CA MET A 22 2.15 -2.68 -5.78
C MET A 22 1.63 -4.06 -6.21
N ALA A 23 0.44 -4.15 -6.80
CA ALA A 23 -0.10 -5.41 -7.32
C ALA A 23 0.75 -5.95 -8.47
N LEU A 24 1.27 -5.10 -9.36
CA LEU A 24 2.19 -5.48 -10.43
C LEU A 24 3.55 -5.94 -9.89
N ILE A 25 4.12 -5.20 -8.92
CA ILE A 25 5.38 -5.55 -8.27
C ILE A 25 5.29 -6.91 -7.57
N MET A 26 4.15 -7.22 -6.94
CA MET A 26 3.97 -8.45 -6.18
C MET A 26 3.48 -9.65 -7.02
N LYS A 27 3.07 -9.43 -8.26
CA LYS A 27 2.56 -10.47 -9.18
C LYS A 27 3.51 -11.66 -9.30
N GLU A 28 4.79 -11.39 -9.51
CA GLU A 28 5.80 -12.42 -9.77
C GLU A 28 6.14 -13.27 -8.53
N GLN A 29 5.74 -12.81 -7.35
CA GLN A 29 6.06 -13.48 -6.08
C GLN A 29 4.94 -14.40 -5.60
N ASN A 30 3.88 -14.63 -6.39
CA ASN A 30 2.71 -15.43 -6.02
C ASN A 30 2.07 -15.05 -4.66
N VAL A 31 2.28 -13.82 -4.19
CA VAL A 31 1.67 -13.33 -2.95
C VAL A 31 0.24 -12.91 -3.27
N GLY A 32 -0.66 -13.86 -3.15
CA GLY A 32 -2.01 -13.80 -3.69
C GLY A 32 -3.02 -12.88 -3.02
N SER A 33 -2.61 -11.95 -2.15
CA SER A 33 -3.58 -11.22 -1.32
C SER A 33 -3.39 -9.71 -1.32
N VAL A 34 -2.85 -9.14 -2.39
CA VAL A 34 -2.75 -7.68 -2.53
C VAL A 34 -3.94 -7.17 -3.31
N VAL A 35 -4.41 -5.99 -2.94
CA VAL A 35 -5.44 -5.29 -3.72
C VAL A 35 -4.97 -5.09 -5.16
N GLY A 36 -5.86 -5.39 -6.10
CA GLY A 36 -5.52 -5.36 -7.53
C GLY A 36 -4.91 -6.66 -8.06
N ALA A 37 -4.53 -7.62 -7.21
CA ALA A 37 -3.91 -8.87 -7.64
C ALA A 37 -4.78 -9.65 -8.64
N LEU A 38 -6.10 -9.70 -8.44
CA LEU A 38 -7.02 -10.36 -9.36
C LEU A 38 -7.05 -9.66 -10.74
N PHE A 39 -7.06 -8.34 -10.77
CA PHE A 39 -7.02 -7.56 -12.00
C PHE A 39 -5.73 -7.84 -12.79
N VAL A 40 -4.60 -7.86 -12.08
CA VAL A 40 -3.29 -8.15 -12.65
C VAL A 40 -3.18 -9.61 -13.10
N SER A 41 -3.62 -10.58 -12.30
CA SER A 41 -3.56 -12.00 -12.64
C SER A 41 -4.43 -12.37 -13.86
N GLN A 42 -5.51 -11.64 -14.06
CA GLN A 42 -6.37 -11.79 -15.23
C GLN A 42 -5.83 -11.10 -16.50
N GLY A 43 -4.66 -10.45 -16.42
CA GLY A 43 -4.06 -9.74 -17.55
C GLY A 43 -4.87 -8.52 -18.01
N ARG A 44 -5.69 -7.94 -17.14
CA ARG A 44 -6.58 -6.81 -17.46
C ARG A 44 -5.89 -5.46 -17.45
N TYR A 45 -4.62 -5.41 -17.07
CA TYR A 45 -3.80 -4.21 -17.16
C TYR A 45 -3.38 -3.96 -18.62
N LYS A 46 -3.24 -2.70 -18.97
CA LYS A 46 -2.84 -2.29 -20.30
C LYS A 46 -1.33 -2.08 -20.37
N GLN A 47 -0.73 -2.52 -21.44
CA GLN A 47 0.64 -2.15 -21.82
C GLN A 47 0.58 -1.03 -22.86
N ILE A 48 1.39 0.01 -22.67
CA ILE A 48 1.56 1.12 -23.63
C ILE A 48 2.50 0.66 -24.75
N GLU A 49 3.60 0.01 -24.35
CA GLU A 49 4.64 -0.58 -25.18
C GLU A 49 5.10 -1.87 -24.52
N ASP A 50 5.87 -2.69 -25.24
CA ASP A 50 6.46 -3.90 -24.66
C ASP A 50 7.26 -3.55 -23.39
N GLY A 51 6.90 -4.17 -22.27
CA GLY A 51 7.54 -3.94 -20.98
C GLY A 51 7.15 -2.65 -20.25
N ILE A 52 6.12 -1.89 -20.72
CA ILE A 52 5.63 -0.72 -20.00
C ILE A 52 4.14 -0.88 -19.69
N TYR A 53 3.81 -0.94 -18.41
CA TYR A 53 2.44 -1.03 -17.92
C TYR A 53 1.82 0.36 -17.74
N ASP A 54 0.61 0.56 -18.28
CA ASP A 54 -0.18 1.79 -18.09
C ASP A 54 -0.91 1.72 -16.75
N ILE A 55 -0.28 2.26 -15.71
CA ILE A 55 -0.87 2.31 -14.38
C ILE A 55 -2.02 3.33 -14.35
N ALA A 56 -1.89 4.45 -15.06
CA ALA A 56 -2.91 5.49 -15.05
C ALA A 56 -4.23 4.98 -15.64
N ASP A 57 -4.18 4.31 -16.80
CA ASP A 57 -5.38 3.76 -17.43
C ASP A 57 -6.02 2.65 -16.56
N GLY A 58 -5.22 1.80 -15.93
CA GLY A 58 -5.73 0.75 -15.05
C GLY A 58 -6.19 1.21 -13.68
N ALA A 59 -5.73 2.35 -13.18
CA ALA A 59 -5.97 2.78 -11.80
C ALA A 59 -6.86 4.01 -11.66
N ASP A 60 -6.73 5.04 -12.50
CA ASP A 60 -7.40 6.32 -12.31
C ASP A 60 -8.92 6.15 -12.28
N TYR A 61 -9.56 6.89 -11.38
CA TYR A 61 -11.01 6.73 -11.16
C TYR A 61 -11.84 7.03 -12.40
N GLU A 62 -11.37 7.94 -13.22
CA GLU A 62 -12.01 8.37 -14.48
C GLU A 62 -11.85 7.33 -15.60
N SER A 63 -10.90 6.39 -15.46
CA SER A 63 -10.64 5.36 -16.48
C SER A 63 -11.79 4.37 -16.60
N LYS A 64 -12.03 3.89 -17.81
CA LYS A 64 -13.14 3.00 -18.14
C LYS A 64 -12.89 1.59 -17.56
N ASP A 65 -11.69 1.07 -17.73
CA ASP A 65 -11.33 -0.30 -17.40
C ASP A 65 -10.47 -0.39 -16.10
N LYS A 66 -10.81 0.45 -15.12
CA LYS A 66 -10.09 0.53 -13.84
C LYS A 66 -10.19 -0.73 -13.00
N TYR A 67 -9.14 -0.99 -12.21
CA TYR A 67 -9.04 -2.18 -11.34
C TYR A 67 -10.08 -2.20 -10.21
N TRP A 68 -10.61 -1.06 -9.81
CA TRP A 68 -11.53 -0.93 -8.68
C TRP A 68 -12.58 0.15 -8.91
N THR A 69 -13.81 -0.11 -8.51
CA THR A 69 -14.95 0.80 -8.74
C THR A 69 -15.07 1.91 -7.71
N PHE A 70 -14.63 1.68 -6.48
CA PHE A 70 -14.73 2.66 -5.40
C PHE A 70 -13.73 3.81 -5.61
N LYS A 71 -14.18 5.07 -5.40
CA LYS A 71 -13.41 6.28 -5.78
C LYS A 71 -12.01 6.34 -5.14
N SER A 72 -11.87 6.01 -3.87
CA SER A 72 -10.59 6.01 -3.16
C SER A 72 -9.84 4.68 -3.21
N GLY A 73 -10.15 3.83 -4.20
CA GLY A 73 -9.54 2.51 -4.34
C GLY A 73 -10.01 1.53 -3.25
N ALA A 74 -9.38 0.39 -3.17
CA ALA A 74 -9.64 -0.55 -2.10
C ALA A 74 -9.08 -0.07 -0.76
N PHE A 75 -8.04 0.77 -0.77
CA PHE A 75 -7.57 1.49 0.40
C PHE A 75 -8.73 2.18 1.15
N GLY A 76 -9.51 2.99 0.43
CA GLY A 76 -10.64 3.71 1.03
C GLY A 76 -11.79 2.79 1.44
N GLN A 77 -11.98 1.68 0.75
CA GLN A 77 -13.07 0.75 1.04
C GLN A 77 -12.77 -0.19 2.20
N TYR A 78 -11.56 -0.74 2.28
CA TYR A 78 -11.25 -1.81 3.23
C TYR A 78 -10.31 -1.40 4.35
N TYR A 79 -9.35 -0.52 4.09
CA TYR A 79 -8.29 -0.23 5.05
C TYR A 79 -8.47 1.07 5.81
N LEU A 80 -9.22 2.03 5.27
CA LEU A 80 -9.35 3.36 5.86
C LEU A 80 -9.91 3.32 7.29
N GLY A 81 -10.92 2.49 7.53
CA GLY A 81 -11.49 2.32 8.87
C GLY A 81 -10.46 1.86 9.89
N SER A 82 -9.64 0.87 9.54
CA SER A 82 -8.55 0.38 10.39
C SER A 82 -7.48 1.46 10.62
N LEU A 83 -7.11 2.20 9.58
CA LEU A 83 -6.10 3.25 9.69
C LEU A 83 -6.57 4.42 10.57
N ILE A 84 -7.86 4.76 10.54
CA ILE A 84 -8.47 5.75 11.45
C ILE A 84 -8.48 5.20 12.88
N TYR A 85 -8.88 3.96 13.05
CA TYR A 85 -8.93 3.29 14.36
C TYR A 85 -7.54 3.24 15.03
N TYR A 86 -6.49 2.96 14.26
CA TYR A 86 -5.10 2.98 14.74
C TYR A 86 -4.51 4.39 14.87
N GLU A 87 -5.29 5.44 14.61
CA GLU A 87 -4.85 6.82 14.64
C GLU A 87 -3.70 7.14 13.65
N LEU A 88 -3.61 6.41 12.56
CA LEU A 88 -2.62 6.65 11.51
C LEU A 88 -3.09 7.75 10.55
N VAL A 89 -4.39 7.79 10.25
CA VAL A 89 -4.98 8.68 9.25
C VAL A 89 -6.21 9.40 9.83
N LYS A 90 -6.48 10.60 9.36
CA LYS A 90 -7.75 11.32 9.54
C LYS A 90 -8.28 11.77 8.18
N ILE A 91 -9.58 12.02 8.13
CA ILE A 91 -10.26 12.60 6.97
C ILE A 91 -10.71 14.01 7.35
N GLU A 92 -10.34 15.00 6.54
CA GLU A 92 -10.83 16.36 6.65
C GLU A 92 -11.17 16.86 5.25
N GLU A 93 -12.37 17.41 5.06
CA GLU A 93 -12.84 17.93 3.78
C GLU A 93 -12.69 16.95 2.59
N GLY A 94 -12.89 15.66 2.85
CA GLY A 94 -12.76 14.60 1.83
C GLY A 94 -11.32 14.25 1.45
N ARG A 95 -10.32 14.74 2.19
CA ARG A 95 -8.90 14.43 1.99
C ARG A 95 -8.37 13.61 3.15
N PHE A 96 -7.36 12.79 2.87
CA PHE A 96 -6.65 11.98 3.86
C PHE A 96 -5.41 12.72 4.34
N TYR A 97 -5.22 12.74 5.66
CA TYR A 97 -4.04 13.32 6.31
C TYR A 97 -3.44 12.32 7.29
N LEU A 98 -2.12 12.30 7.39
CA LEU A 98 -1.45 11.52 8.43
C LEU A 98 -1.65 12.18 9.79
N ARG A 99 -1.98 11.37 10.80
CA ARG A 99 -1.89 11.75 12.22
C ARG A 99 -0.46 11.52 12.72
N ASN A 100 -0.19 11.83 13.98
CA ASN A 100 1.16 11.69 14.53
C ASN A 100 1.73 10.29 14.39
N LYS A 101 0.98 9.26 14.79
CA LYS A 101 1.38 7.85 14.59
C LYS A 101 1.58 7.48 13.11
N GLY A 102 0.78 8.05 12.23
CA GLY A 102 0.94 7.85 10.79
C GLY A 102 2.20 8.51 10.23
N LYS A 103 2.61 9.66 10.77
CA LYS A 103 3.88 10.31 10.42
C LYS A 103 5.08 9.50 10.92
N GLU A 104 5.01 9.00 12.16
CA GLU A 104 6.04 8.12 12.73
C GLU A 104 6.23 6.86 11.88
N LEU A 105 5.13 6.21 11.46
CA LEU A 105 5.20 5.07 10.52
C LEU A 105 5.80 5.48 9.18
N ALA A 106 5.41 6.62 8.62
CA ALA A 106 5.95 7.09 7.35
C ALA A 106 7.46 7.38 7.44
N ASP A 107 7.93 7.90 8.58
CA ASP A 107 9.35 8.12 8.83
C ASP A 107 10.10 6.79 9.00
N ALA A 108 9.54 5.83 9.73
CA ALA A 108 10.12 4.48 9.86
C ALA A 108 10.25 3.78 8.49
N VAL A 109 9.22 3.84 7.64
CA VAL A 109 9.26 3.33 6.26
C VAL A 109 10.33 4.06 5.44
N ARG A 110 10.40 5.40 5.57
CA ARG A 110 11.39 6.22 4.85
C ARG A 110 12.82 5.82 5.21
N ASN A 111 13.07 5.50 6.48
CA ASN A 111 14.38 5.08 6.95
C ASN A 111 14.74 3.64 6.56
N SER A 112 13.74 2.80 6.36
CA SER A 112 13.92 1.37 6.02
C SER A 112 14.11 1.11 4.53
N ILE A 113 13.74 2.05 3.66
CA ILE A 113 13.75 1.88 2.20
C ILE A 113 14.74 2.86 1.56
N ASP A 114 15.58 2.36 0.66
CA ASP A 114 16.53 3.17 -0.10
C ASP A 114 15.85 4.36 -0.79
N GLU A 115 16.51 5.51 -0.77
CA GLU A 115 15.97 6.75 -1.33
C GLU A 115 15.72 6.67 -2.84
N ASN A 116 16.56 5.95 -3.58
CA ASN A 116 16.40 5.79 -5.03
C ASN A 116 15.18 4.93 -5.35
N ILE A 117 14.94 3.88 -4.55
CA ILE A 117 13.75 3.03 -4.67
C ILE A 117 12.47 3.86 -4.41
N ARG A 118 12.47 4.68 -3.36
CA ARG A 118 11.34 5.58 -3.07
C ARG A 118 11.10 6.59 -4.20
N LYS A 119 12.16 7.19 -4.74
CA LYS A 119 12.08 8.12 -5.89
C LYS A 119 11.58 7.42 -7.15
N LEU A 120 12.08 6.21 -7.43
CA LEU A 120 11.64 5.40 -8.56
C LEU A 120 10.14 5.08 -8.47
N PHE A 121 9.69 4.57 -7.31
CA PHE A 121 8.29 4.28 -7.09
C PHE A 121 7.40 5.52 -7.24
N LEU A 122 7.80 6.63 -6.62
CA LEU A 122 7.08 7.90 -6.75
C LEU A 122 6.98 8.36 -8.20
N LYS A 123 8.07 8.26 -8.95
CA LYS A 123 8.07 8.59 -10.38
C LYS A 123 7.07 7.74 -11.14
N CYS A 124 7.05 6.43 -10.94
CA CYS A 124 6.07 5.53 -11.58
C CYS A 124 4.62 5.97 -11.30
N ILE A 125 4.31 6.35 -10.05
CA ILE A 125 2.98 6.82 -9.68
C ILE A 125 2.62 8.14 -10.38
N LEU A 126 3.54 9.10 -10.41
CA LEU A 126 3.30 10.41 -11.02
C LEU A 126 3.19 10.32 -12.55
N ASP A 127 4.08 9.56 -13.18
CA ASP A 127 4.07 9.32 -14.62
C ASP A 127 2.88 8.45 -15.05
N GLY A 128 2.30 7.68 -14.12
CA GLY A 128 1.21 6.75 -14.40
C GLY A 128 1.64 5.54 -15.21
N SER A 129 2.92 5.19 -15.18
CA SER A 129 3.50 4.08 -15.92
C SER A 129 4.55 3.34 -15.10
N LEU A 130 4.65 2.01 -15.28
CA LEU A 130 5.64 1.16 -14.64
C LEU A 130 6.36 0.33 -15.69
N LYS A 131 7.67 0.46 -15.74
CA LYS A 131 8.51 -0.38 -16.58
C LYS A 131 8.73 -1.75 -15.94
N GLU A 132 8.65 -2.81 -16.71
CA GLU A 132 8.88 -4.17 -16.25
C GLU A 132 10.29 -4.34 -15.64
N GLU A 133 11.30 -3.74 -16.24
CA GLU A 133 12.67 -3.72 -15.74
C GLU A 133 12.81 -3.09 -14.33
N ALA A 134 11.91 -2.17 -13.96
CA ALA A 134 11.92 -1.51 -12.65
C ALA A 134 11.25 -2.38 -11.55
N ILE A 135 10.54 -3.43 -11.91
CA ILE A 135 9.81 -4.26 -10.94
C ILE A 135 10.78 -4.94 -9.98
N GLU A 136 11.92 -5.44 -10.46
CA GLU A 136 12.93 -6.09 -9.63
C GLU A 136 13.47 -5.15 -8.54
N ASP A 137 13.84 -3.93 -8.92
CA ASP A 137 14.32 -2.91 -7.98
C ASP A 137 13.25 -2.54 -6.94
N LEU A 138 11.99 -2.49 -7.36
CA LEU A 138 10.86 -2.12 -6.51
C LEU A 138 10.39 -3.26 -5.58
N GLN A 139 10.88 -4.48 -5.72
CA GLN A 139 10.47 -5.61 -4.87
C GLN A 139 10.76 -5.40 -3.37
N SER A 140 11.73 -4.55 -3.04
CA SER A 140 12.01 -4.19 -1.64
C SER A 140 10.85 -3.47 -0.94
N LEU A 141 9.89 -2.92 -1.70
CA LEU A 141 8.66 -2.31 -1.17
C LEU A 141 7.62 -3.35 -0.75
N ALA A 142 7.78 -4.61 -1.10
CA ALA A 142 6.80 -5.64 -0.81
C ALA A 142 6.72 -5.94 0.69
N ILE A 143 5.50 -6.03 1.22
CA ILE A 143 5.22 -6.19 2.66
C ILE A 143 5.97 -7.38 3.28
N HIS A 144 6.09 -8.49 2.55
CA HIS A 144 6.81 -9.68 3.03
C HIS A 144 8.33 -9.51 3.04
N ARG A 145 8.86 -8.39 2.54
CA ARG A 145 10.28 -8.02 2.56
C ARG A 145 10.64 -7.09 3.73
N ILE A 146 9.69 -6.74 4.58
CA ILE A 146 9.98 -5.94 5.77
C ILE A 146 10.98 -6.69 6.65
N ASN A 147 12.14 -6.09 6.88
CA ASN A 147 13.20 -6.70 7.68
C ASN A 147 12.80 -6.76 9.16
N VAL A 148 12.86 -7.96 9.75
CA VAL A 148 12.63 -8.15 11.18
C VAL A 148 13.63 -7.32 11.98
N GLY A 149 13.12 -6.51 12.91
CA GLY A 149 13.92 -5.61 13.72
C GLY A 149 14.19 -4.23 13.11
N SER A 150 13.76 -3.96 11.86
CA SER A 150 13.78 -2.59 11.32
C SER A 150 12.83 -1.66 12.10
N GLU A 151 13.01 -0.35 11.95
CA GLU A 151 12.12 0.65 12.57
C GLU A 151 10.67 0.44 12.15
N GLU A 152 10.43 0.16 10.87
CA GLU A 152 9.12 -0.15 10.32
C GLU A 152 8.51 -1.39 10.97
N TRP A 153 9.29 -2.49 11.06
CA TRP A 153 8.84 -3.72 11.70
C TRP A 153 8.51 -3.50 13.18
N LEU A 154 9.39 -2.79 13.90
CA LEU A 154 9.18 -2.47 15.33
C LEU A 154 7.94 -1.62 15.52
N PHE A 155 7.70 -0.63 14.66
CA PHE A 155 6.50 0.20 14.73
C PHE A 155 5.24 -0.64 14.51
N LEU A 156 5.19 -1.44 13.44
CA LEU A 156 4.04 -2.28 13.10
C LEU A 156 3.79 -3.34 14.18
N ASN A 157 4.85 -3.98 14.67
CA ASN A 157 4.74 -4.94 15.77
C ASN A 157 4.19 -4.29 17.04
N ASN A 158 4.68 -3.10 17.40
CA ASN A 158 4.16 -2.36 18.54
C ASN A 158 2.70 -1.93 18.36
N LEU A 159 2.32 -1.49 17.16
CA LEU A 159 0.95 -1.10 16.82
C LEU A 159 -0.04 -2.26 16.99
N LEU A 160 0.41 -3.48 16.69
CA LEU A 160 -0.42 -4.68 16.74
C LEU A 160 -0.41 -5.34 18.14
N THR A 161 0.69 -5.25 18.86
CA THR A 161 0.91 -6.05 20.08
C THR A 161 0.94 -5.25 21.38
N LYS A 162 1.36 -3.98 21.35
CA LYS A 162 1.33 -3.14 22.56
C LYS A 162 -0.08 -2.60 22.78
N SER A 163 -0.61 -2.85 23.96
CA SER A 163 -1.96 -2.49 24.31
C SER A 163 -2.03 -1.22 25.15
N ASP A 164 -2.86 -0.33 24.74
CA ASP A 164 -3.80 0.41 25.57
C ASP A 164 -4.97 -0.55 25.94
N GLU A 165 -5.84 -0.17 26.86
CA GLU A 165 -6.93 -1.04 27.34
C GLU A 165 -7.83 -1.58 26.20
N ASP A 166 -8.05 -0.80 25.13
CA ASP A 166 -8.87 -1.17 23.96
C ASP A 166 -8.24 -2.24 23.06
N SER A 167 -6.93 -2.44 23.11
CA SER A 167 -6.22 -3.39 22.25
C SER A 167 -6.02 -4.77 22.87
N SER A 168 -6.42 -4.99 24.14
CA SER A 168 -6.31 -6.27 24.82
C SER A 168 -7.06 -7.39 24.08
N LEU A 169 -8.31 -7.15 23.70
CA LEU A 169 -9.14 -8.09 22.95
C LEU A 169 -8.54 -8.48 21.59
N ARG A 170 -7.93 -7.52 20.91
CA ARG A 170 -7.27 -7.75 19.62
C ARG A 170 -6.04 -8.62 19.77
N ARG A 171 -5.21 -8.33 20.77
CA ARG A 171 -4.04 -9.13 21.10
C ARG A 171 -4.45 -10.57 21.45
N GLU A 172 -5.47 -10.74 22.28
CA GLU A 172 -6.02 -12.04 22.61
C GLU A 172 -6.51 -12.79 21.38
N THR A 173 -7.22 -12.11 20.48
CA THR A 173 -7.68 -12.69 19.21
C THR A 173 -6.50 -13.14 18.35
N ILE A 174 -5.46 -12.31 18.20
CA ILE A 174 -4.25 -12.68 17.44
C ILE A 174 -3.56 -13.88 18.09
N PHE A 175 -3.40 -13.90 19.42
CA PHE A 175 -2.80 -15.03 20.12
C PHE A 175 -3.61 -16.32 19.97
N LEU A 176 -4.94 -16.24 20.03
CA LEU A 176 -5.81 -17.40 19.81
C LEU A 176 -5.66 -17.94 18.39
N LEU A 177 -5.65 -17.07 17.38
CA LEU A 177 -5.46 -17.48 15.98
C LEU A 177 -4.08 -18.12 15.76
N LEU A 178 -3.02 -17.52 16.28
CA LEU A 178 -1.65 -18.06 16.15
C LEU A 178 -1.51 -19.41 16.88
N ASN A 179 -2.14 -19.56 18.04
CA ASN A 179 -2.14 -20.81 18.81
C ASN A 179 -2.93 -21.91 18.10
N ASP A 180 -4.01 -21.57 17.41
CA ASP A 180 -4.81 -22.52 16.62
C ASP A 180 -4.05 -22.99 15.38
N ILE A 181 -3.39 -22.05 14.66
CA ILE A 181 -2.53 -22.38 13.51
C ILE A 181 -1.35 -23.26 13.93
N SER A 182 -0.79 -23.04 15.13
CA SER A 182 0.36 -23.84 15.63
C SER A 182 0.01 -25.28 16.04
N LYS A 183 -1.28 -25.57 16.21
CA LYS A 183 -1.78 -26.90 16.60
C LYS A 183 -2.29 -27.74 15.43
N GLY A 184 -2.47 -27.14 14.25
CA GLY A 184 -2.91 -27.82 13.01
C GLY A 184 -1.76 -28.25 12.16
#